data_113eb0a391709b91c3f4c2870ad98d4e
#
_entry.id   113eb0a391709b91c3f4c2870ad98d4e
#
_cell.length_a   1.000
_cell.length_b   1.000
_cell.length_c   1.000
_cell.angle_alpha   90.00
_cell.angle_beta   90.00
_cell.angle_gamma   90.00
#
_symmetry.space_group_name_H-M   'P 1'
#
loop_
_entity.id
_entity.type
_entity.pdbx_description
1 polymer ?
#
loop_
_entity_poly.entity_id
_entity_poly.type
_entity_poly.pdbx_seq_one_letter_code
_entity_poly.pdbx_strand_id
1 'polypeptide(L)'
;MNSFGRIFRIHIFGESHGESVGIVVDGCPAGMSLTLEDFLPDLERRKGGTQKGTTPRQEEDLPIFKSGIFNNKTTGAPITILFENKNIRSGDYEKQRDVPRPGHADFVAHKKFAGFEDYRGSGHFSGRLTVALVAAGVIAKKMLSGVQTSPQTPLQRRGASEDSDTPGYITNTIDQWKIVSEYAKENRENPTESEELLWERLRNRQIKNSTFRRQHAIVGYIADFVCLEKKLVIEIDGEYHHEEEQKRIDEFRTKTLQKNHYRLLRFSNEEVLNKIDWVIEEIGKALSSESGSPSPLEREPEGEVLSGINISSTILEIGGEKDLEKGLQKAIDEKDSIGGIIECRVNGLPIGLGEPFFDSAESLLSHIVFAIPAVRGIEFGTGFAAAGMFGSEHNDAIENMEGKTRTNHAGGIVGGLTNGNELVFRITIKPTSSTPKEQNTLNWETGKVENASVKGRHDLCIALRVPVILEAVSAIVLADLMILEQRIKRIAS
;
A
#
# COMPACT_ATOMS: atom_id res chain seq x y z
N MET A 1 9.01 -5.61 24.24
CA MET A 1 8.73 -6.93 23.61
C MET A 1 8.68 -6.74 22.10
N ASN A 2 9.10 -7.76 21.34
CA ASN A 2 9.16 -7.70 19.87
C ASN A 2 8.01 -8.50 19.22
N SER A 3 7.00 -8.86 20.02
CA SER A 3 5.83 -9.64 19.59
C SER A 3 4.55 -8.84 19.77
N PHE A 4 3.62 -9.02 18.83
CA PHE A 4 2.27 -8.47 18.86
C PHE A 4 1.27 -9.50 18.36
N GLY A 5 -0.01 -9.39 18.74
CA GLY A 5 -1.10 -10.28 18.37
C GLY A 5 -1.30 -11.45 19.34
N ARG A 6 -2.47 -12.06 19.32
CA ARG A 6 -2.87 -13.17 20.18
C ARG A 6 -2.84 -14.50 19.43
N ILE A 7 -3.56 -14.59 18.29
CA ILE A 7 -3.62 -15.74 17.41
C ILE A 7 -2.82 -15.47 16.16
N PHE A 8 -3.14 -14.39 15.42
CA PHE A 8 -2.27 -13.90 14.36
C PHE A 8 -1.12 -13.12 14.99
N ARG A 9 -0.09 -13.85 15.38
CA ARG A 9 1.00 -13.34 16.19
C ARG A 9 2.25 -13.12 15.36
N ILE A 10 2.81 -11.93 15.50
CA ILE A 10 4.06 -11.57 14.84
C ILE A 10 5.21 -11.44 15.85
N HIS A 11 6.43 -11.74 15.41
CA HIS A 11 7.65 -11.49 16.17
C HIS A 11 8.73 -10.95 15.23
N ILE A 12 9.18 -9.68 15.49
CA ILE A 12 10.20 -9.00 14.69
C ILE A 12 11.57 -9.23 15.33
N PHE A 13 12.60 -9.43 14.51
CA PHE A 13 13.99 -9.60 14.94
C PHE A 13 14.99 -8.98 13.96
N GLY A 14 16.24 -8.86 14.41
CA GLY A 14 17.36 -8.33 13.64
C GLY A 14 17.66 -6.86 13.89
N GLU A 15 18.77 -6.39 13.34
CA GLU A 15 19.27 -5.02 13.41
C GLU A 15 19.59 -4.48 12.02
N SER A 16 19.55 -3.14 11.88
CA SER A 16 19.72 -2.46 10.58
C SER A 16 21.05 -2.75 9.90
N HIS A 17 22.09 -2.99 10.67
CA HIS A 17 23.45 -3.29 10.19
C HIS A 17 23.92 -4.69 10.61
N GLY A 18 23.04 -5.53 11.13
CA GLY A 18 23.21 -6.97 11.24
C GLY A 18 23.12 -7.64 9.87
N GLU A 19 23.27 -8.93 9.83
CA GLU A 19 23.21 -9.76 8.61
C GLU A 19 21.85 -9.64 7.91
N SER A 20 20.77 -9.68 8.70
CA SER A 20 19.40 -9.61 8.20
C SER A 20 18.46 -8.99 9.23
N VAL A 21 17.27 -8.58 8.77
CA VAL A 21 16.09 -8.34 9.58
C VAL A 21 15.01 -9.34 9.16
N GLY A 22 14.07 -9.65 10.06
CA GLY A 22 13.06 -10.63 9.71
C GLY A 22 11.85 -10.62 10.62
N ILE A 23 10.93 -11.51 10.32
CA ILE A 23 9.68 -11.68 11.06
C ILE A 23 9.29 -13.15 11.11
N VAL A 24 8.74 -13.55 12.23
CA VAL A 24 7.98 -14.80 12.36
C VAL A 24 6.51 -14.44 12.48
N VAL A 25 5.66 -15.06 11.66
CA VAL A 25 4.20 -14.92 11.68
C VAL A 25 3.61 -16.26 12.07
N ASP A 26 2.91 -16.31 13.19
CA ASP A 26 2.18 -17.49 13.66
C ASP A 26 0.67 -17.29 13.53
N GLY A 27 -0.11 -18.38 13.54
CA GLY A 27 -1.57 -18.34 13.45
C GLY A 27 -2.13 -18.09 12.05
N CYS A 28 -1.30 -18.10 11.01
CA CYS A 28 -1.78 -18.05 9.64
C CYS A 28 -2.54 -19.33 9.28
N PRO A 29 -3.76 -19.27 8.69
CA PRO A 29 -4.51 -20.45 8.24
C PRO A 29 -3.70 -21.31 7.28
N ALA A 30 -3.84 -22.64 7.37
CA ALA A 30 -3.26 -23.55 6.40
C ALA A 30 -4.03 -23.54 5.07
N GLY A 31 -3.33 -23.74 3.95
CA GLY A 31 -3.92 -23.88 2.61
C GLY A 31 -4.08 -22.56 1.83
N MET A 32 -3.82 -21.42 2.45
CA MET A 32 -3.87 -20.13 1.76
C MET A 32 -2.74 -20.04 0.71
N SER A 33 -3.08 -19.66 -0.54
CA SER A 33 -2.06 -19.41 -1.56
C SER A 33 -1.22 -18.21 -1.17
N LEU A 34 0.10 -18.34 -1.17
CA LEU A 34 1.04 -17.30 -0.81
C LEU A 34 2.32 -17.44 -1.63
N THR A 35 2.60 -16.45 -2.48
CA THR A 35 3.74 -16.46 -3.39
C THR A 35 4.59 -15.20 -3.19
N LEU A 36 5.77 -15.16 -3.80
CA LEU A 36 6.65 -14.00 -3.75
C LEU A 36 5.96 -12.74 -4.31
N GLU A 37 5.22 -12.91 -5.39
CA GLU A 37 4.53 -11.84 -6.13
C GLU A 37 3.51 -11.09 -5.25
N ASP A 38 2.92 -11.77 -4.27
CA ASP A 38 1.99 -11.14 -3.32
C ASP A 38 2.66 -10.03 -2.49
N PHE A 39 3.97 -10.13 -2.26
CA PHE A 39 4.72 -9.21 -1.40
C PHE A 39 5.30 -8.02 -2.16
N LEU A 40 5.64 -8.19 -3.43
CA LEU A 40 6.37 -7.19 -4.20
C LEU A 40 5.69 -5.81 -4.24
N PRO A 41 4.37 -5.69 -4.45
CA PRO A 41 3.73 -4.37 -4.54
C PRO A 41 3.88 -3.53 -3.26
N ASP A 42 3.63 -4.12 -2.10
CA ASP A 42 3.70 -3.39 -0.83
C ASP A 42 5.16 -3.14 -0.40
N LEU A 43 6.06 -4.08 -0.66
CA LEU A 43 7.49 -3.92 -0.41
C LEU A 43 8.08 -2.79 -1.26
N GLU A 44 7.67 -2.68 -2.54
CA GLU A 44 8.12 -1.61 -3.42
C GLU A 44 7.64 -0.24 -2.95
N ARG A 45 6.37 -0.10 -2.58
CA ARG A 45 5.82 1.14 -1.98
C ARG A 45 6.57 1.59 -0.73
N ARG A 46 7.16 0.63 0.01
CA ARG A 46 7.93 0.94 1.22
C ARG A 46 9.35 1.40 0.92
N LYS A 47 9.95 1.01 -0.20
CA LYS A 47 11.35 1.33 -0.53
C LYS A 47 11.62 2.83 -0.56
N GLY A 48 12.85 3.23 -0.20
CA GLY A 48 13.36 4.58 -0.41
C GLY A 48 14.04 4.73 -1.77
N GLY A 49 14.41 5.97 -2.11
CA GLY A 49 15.19 6.26 -3.31
C GLY A 49 14.38 6.44 -4.61
N THR A 50 13.08 6.19 -4.58
CA THR A 50 12.18 6.36 -5.71
C THR A 50 11.49 7.73 -5.72
N GLN A 51 11.34 8.35 -4.57
CA GLN A 51 10.67 9.66 -4.41
C GLN A 51 11.62 10.70 -3.84
N LYS A 52 11.49 11.96 -4.34
CA LYS A 52 12.17 13.13 -3.77
C LYS A 52 11.80 13.27 -2.29
N GLY A 53 12.80 13.42 -1.42
CA GLY A 53 12.59 13.52 0.03
C GLY A 53 12.70 12.20 0.79
N THR A 54 12.82 11.07 0.11
CA THR A 54 13.13 9.77 0.73
C THR A 54 14.63 9.48 0.73
N THR A 55 15.06 8.56 1.62
CA THR A 55 16.46 8.14 1.72
C THR A 55 16.98 7.57 0.40
N PRO A 56 18.22 7.91 -0.02
CA PRO A 56 18.85 7.30 -1.18
C PRO A 56 19.35 5.86 -0.93
N ARG A 57 19.19 5.31 0.29
CA ARG A 57 19.51 3.91 0.58
C ARG A 57 18.51 3.01 -0.16
N GLN A 58 19.04 2.14 -1.01
CA GLN A 58 18.25 1.14 -1.72
C GLN A 58 18.66 -0.25 -1.24
N GLU A 59 17.68 -1.07 -0.91
CA GLU A 59 17.82 -2.50 -0.63
C GLU A 59 16.90 -3.25 -1.58
N GLU A 60 17.27 -4.46 -1.96
CA GLU A 60 16.44 -5.29 -2.84
C GLU A 60 15.09 -5.64 -2.17
N ASP A 61 15.10 -5.81 -0.85
CA ASP A 61 13.95 -6.17 -0.02
C ASP A 61 13.21 -7.42 -0.52
N LEU A 62 13.95 -8.38 -1.07
CA LEU A 62 13.38 -9.66 -1.48
C LEU A 62 13.16 -10.54 -0.25
N PRO A 63 11.93 -11.02 0.00
CA PRO A 63 11.65 -11.91 1.12
C PRO A 63 12.22 -13.29 0.88
N ILE A 64 12.92 -13.83 1.88
CA ILE A 64 13.45 -15.20 1.89
C ILE A 64 12.62 -16.02 2.89
N PHE A 65 11.81 -16.92 2.37
CA PHE A 65 10.97 -17.80 3.20
C PHE A 65 11.80 -18.95 3.75
N LYS A 66 11.76 -19.17 5.08
CA LYS A 66 12.48 -20.23 5.77
C LYS A 66 11.58 -21.32 6.31
N SER A 67 10.29 -21.05 6.54
CA SER A 67 9.29 -22.01 7.03
C SER A 67 7.88 -21.54 6.72
N GLY A 68 6.89 -22.41 6.92
CA GLY A 68 5.47 -22.10 6.90
C GLY A 68 4.83 -22.06 5.51
N ILE A 69 5.60 -22.28 4.43
CA ILE A 69 5.12 -22.33 3.05
C ILE A 69 5.61 -23.59 2.36
N PHE A 70 4.72 -24.30 1.68
CA PHE A 70 5.02 -25.48 0.86
C PHE A 70 4.13 -25.47 -0.39
N ASN A 71 4.71 -25.64 -1.57
CA ASN A 71 4.01 -25.58 -2.86
C ASN A 71 3.12 -24.31 -3.00
N ASN A 72 3.69 -23.14 -2.69
CA ASN A 72 3.00 -21.85 -2.73
C ASN A 72 1.74 -21.76 -1.84
N LYS A 73 1.65 -22.60 -0.82
CA LYS A 73 0.56 -22.57 0.16
C LYS A 73 1.09 -22.54 1.57
N THR A 74 0.38 -21.87 2.44
CA THR A 74 0.65 -21.85 3.88
C THR A 74 0.40 -23.23 4.47
N THR A 75 1.24 -23.69 5.40
CA THR A 75 1.15 -25.01 6.01
C THR A 75 0.47 -25.03 7.37
N GLY A 76 0.20 -23.84 7.95
CA GLY A 76 -0.24 -23.68 9.34
C GLY A 76 0.91 -23.69 10.35
N ALA A 77 2.14 -23.99 9.93
CA ALA A 77 3.33 -23.75 10.75
C ALA A 77 3.72 -22.27 10.72
N PRO A 78 4.48 -21.77 11.72
CA PRO A 78 4.95 -20.39 11.71
C PRO A 78 5.72 -20.07 10.43
N ILE A 79 5.36 -18.93 9.79
CA ILE A 79 6.01 -18.42 8.59
C ILE A 79 7.18 -17.56 9.01
N THR A 80 8.40 -17.94 8.64
CA THR A 80 9.60 -17.14 8.88
C THR A 80 10.08 -16.50 7.61
N ILE A 81 10.21 -15.17 7.62
CA ILE A 81 10.66 -14.36 6.48
C ILE A 81 11.88 -13.57 6.89
N LEU A 82 12.93 -13.63 6.07
CA LEU A 82 14.18 -12.88 6.23
C LEU A 82 14.35 -11.88 5.10
N PHE A 83 15.02 -10.76 5.41
CA PHE A 83 15.48 -9.74 4.46
C PHE A 83 16.95 -9.46 4.71
N GLU A 84 17.80 -9.75 3.76
CA GLU A 84 19.23 -9.50 3.85
C GLU A 84 19.53 -8.01 3.85
N ASN A 85 20.56 -7.60 4.60
CA ASN A 85 21.09 -6.24 4.61
C ASN A 85 22.33 -6.18 3.72
N LYS A 86 22.19 -5.76 2.47
CA LYS A 86 23.29 -5.72 1.48
C LYS A 86 23.94 -4.35 1.35
N ASN A 87 23.22 -3.27 1.63
CA ASN A 87 23.69 -1.88 1.44
C ASN A 87 23.98 -1.17 2.77
N ILE A 88 24.82 -1.77 3.60
CA ILE A 88 25.23 -1.23 4.89
C ILE A 88 26.51 -0.38 4.77
N ARG A 89 26.55 0.75 5.50
CA ARG A 89 27.73 1.64 5.63
C ARG A 89 27.94 1.96 7.09
N SER A 90 28.56 1.04 7.82
CA SER A 90 28.73 1.13 9.28
C SER A 90 29.60 2.29 9.72
N GLY A 91 30.61 2.69 8.92
CA GLY A 91 31.49 3.83 9.23
C GLY A 91 30.78 5.18 9.33
N ASP A 92 29.60 5.33 8.72
CA ASP A 92 28.82 6.58 8.82
C ASP A 92 28.32 6.85 10.25
N TYR A 93 28.34 5.84 11.14
CA TYR A 93 27.77 5.88 12.49
C TYR A 93 28.80 5.89 13.62
N GLU A 94 30.11 5.85 13.34
CA GLU A 94 31.15 5.80 14.39
C GLU A 94 31.11 7.01 15.32
N LYS A 95 30.89 8.22 14.78
CA LYS A 95 30.76 9.43 15.61
C LYS A 95 29.51 9.45 16.50
N GLN A 96 28.45 8.73 16.08
CA GLN A 96 27.19 8.69 16.83
C GLN A 96 27.27 7.76 18.04
N ARG A 97 28.32 6.95 18.13
CA ARG A 97 28.60 6.11 19.27
C ARG A 97 28.73 6.95 20.54
N ASP A 98 29.43 8.07 20.47
CA ASP A 98 29.76 8.90 21.63
C ASP A 98 28.93 10.19 21.71
N VAL A 99 28.29 10.58 20.59
CA VAL A 99 27.49 11.79 20.45
C VAL A 99 26.08 11.43 19.96
N PRO A 100 25.14 11.16 20.89
CA PRO A 100 23.80 10.72 20.55
C PRO A 100 23.00 11.79 19.80
N ARG A 101 22.23 11.38 18.81
CA ARG A 101 21.36 12.27 18.05
C ARG A 101 20.25 12.84 18.93
N PRO A 102 20.02 14.16 18.95
CA PRO A 102 18.88 14.75 19.62
C PRO A 102 17.55 14.14 19.12
N GLY A 103 16.66 13.79 20.04
CA GLY A 103 15.34 13.23 19.70
C GLY A 103 15.35 11.81 19.10
N HIS A 104 16.50 11.12 19.06
CA HIS A 104 16.63 9.71 18.69
C HIS A 104 16.71 8.79 19.92
N ALA A 105 16.61 7.47 19.67
CA ALA A 105 16.71 6.46 20.73
C ALA A 105 18.14 6.23 21.24
N ASP A 106 19.18 6.77 20.61
CA ASP A 106 20.60 6.49 20.87
C ASP A 106 20.94 6.53 22.37
N PHE A 107 20.65 7.67 23.04
CA PHE A 107 20.95 7.84 24.45
C PHE A 107 20.16 6.89 25.36
N VAL A 108 18.86 6.76 25.13
CA VAL A 108 17.99 5.90 25.97
C VAL A 108 18.27 4.42 25.74
N ALA A 109 18.63 4.02 24.53
CA ALA A 109 19.06 2.65 24.22
C ALA A 109 20.37 2.32 24.95
N HIS A 110 21.37 3.20 24.85
CA HIS A 110 22.65 3.04 25.54
C HIS A 110 22.47 2.87 27.06
N LYS A 111 21.66 3.71 27.68
CA LYS A 111 21.36 3.59 29.11
C LYS A 111 20.59 2.33 29.45
N LYS A 112 19.59 1.97 28.64
CA LYS A 112 18.75 0.79 28.90
C LYS A 112 19.51 -0.51 28.75
N PHE A 113 20.37 -0.62 27.76
CA PHE A 113 21.10 -1.84 27.40
C PHE A 113 22.56 -1.81 27.89
N ALA A 114 22.95 -0.81 28.70
CA ALA A 114 24.29 -0.68 29.28
C ALA A 114 25.43 -0.72 28.24
N GLY A 115 25.20 -0.16 27.06
CA GLY A 115 26.19 -0.09 25.97
C GLY A 115 26.31 -1.36 25.14
N PHE A 116 25.45 -2.36 25.32
CA PHE A 116 25.45 -3.61 24.52
C PHE A 116 24.55 -3.54 23.29
N GLU A 117 23.88 -2.41 23.04
CA GLU A 117 23.09 -2.24 21.81
C GLU A 117 23.97 -2.13 20.56
N ASP A 118 23.45 -2.57 19.41
CA ASP A 118 24.07 -2.25 18.13
C ASP A 118 23.72 -0.82 17.73
N TYR A 119 24.68 0.11 17.89
CA TYR A 119 24.49 1.54 17.55
C TYR A 119 24.47 1.79 16.04
N ARG A 120 24.98 0.87 15.22
CA ARG A 120 25.12 1.04 13.77
C ARG A 120 23.76 1.12 13.10
N GLY A 121 23.49 2.18 12.33
CA GLY A 121 22.23 2.38 11.64
C GLY A 121 21.01 2.37 12.53
N SER A 122 21.17 2.71 13.85
CA SER A 122 20.13 2.66 14.87
C SER A 122 19.76 1.23 15.34
N GLY A 123 20.47 0.22 14.92
CA GLY A 123 20.27 -1.17 15.33
C GLY A 123 18.81 -1.64 15.19
N HIS A 124 18.24 -2.07 16.31
CA HIS A 124 16.84 -2.52 16.37
C HIS A 124 15.81 -1.36 16.37
N PHE A 125 16.23 -0.11 16.56
CA PHE A 125 15.38 1.08 16.52
C PHE A 125 15.24 1.68 15.12
N SER A 126 15.81 1.03 14.13
CA SER A 126 15.84 1.51 12.75
C SER A 126 14.50 1.36 12.04
N GLY A 127 14.15 2.35 11.20
CA GLY A 127 13.05 2.22 10.24
C GLY A 127 13.20 1.06 9.25
N ARG A 128 14.40 0.46 9.14
CA ARG A 128 14.66 -0.74 8.33
C ARG A 128 13.76 -1.91 8.72
N LEU A 129 13.47 -2.08 10.02
CA LEU A 129 12.66 -3.18 10.52
C LEU A 129 11.20 -3.14 10.06
N THR A 130 10.72 -2.00 9.56
CA THR A 130 9.36 -1.89 9.03
C THR A 130 9.12 -2.76 7.78
N VAL A 131 10.18 -3.22 7.08
CA VAL A 131 10.04 -4.20 5.99
C VAL A 131 9.38 -5.48 6.47
N ALA A 132 9.72 -5.91 7.68
CA ALA A 132 9.13 -7.07 8.33
C ALA A 132 7.64 -6.87 8.65
N LEU A 133 7.25 -5.68 9.13
CA LEU A 133 5.83 -5.34 9.35
C LEU A 133 5.04 -5.37 8.04
N VAL A 134 5.59 -4.81 6.97
CA VAL A 134 4.93 -4.82 5.65
C VAL A 134 4.73 -6.26 5.17
N ALA A 135 5.73 -7.13 5.31
CA ALA A 135 5.59 -8.53 4.93
C ALA A 135 4.49 -9.25 5.71
N ALA A 136 4.41 -9.06 7.04
CA ALA A 136 3.31 -9.63 7.82
C ALA A 136 1.95 -9.03 7.42
N GLY A 137 1.93 -7.73 7.10
CA GLY A 137 0.75 -7.03 6.60
C GLY A 137 0.22 -7.60 5.28
N VAL A 138 1.09 -8.03 4.37
CA VAL A 138 0.68 -8.70 3.12
C VAL A 138 -0.07 -10.00 3.43
N ILE A 139 0.46 -10.84 4.35
CA ILE A 139 -0.22 -12.06 4.78
C ILE A 139 -1.58 -11.73 5.38
N ALA A 140 -1.64 -10.75 6.28
CA ALA A 140 -2.87 -10.32 6.94
C ALA A 140 -3.90 -9.78 5.93
N LYS A 141 -3.50 -8.90 4.99
CA LYS A 141 -4.38 -8.39 3.92
C LYS A 141 -4.96 -9.53 3.08
N LYS A 142 -4.15 -10.54 2.76
CA LYS A 142 -4.60 -11.71 2.01
C LYS A 142 -5.61 -12.57 2.78
N MET A 143 -5.45 -12.70 4.10
CA MET A 143 -6.44 -13.35 4.95
C MET A 143 -7.77 -12.56 4.97
N LEU A 144 -7.70 -11.24 5.08
CA LEU A 144 -8.86 -10.35 5.15
C LEU A 144 -9.62 -10.29 3.81
N SER A 145 -8.94 -10.40 2.67
CA SER A 145 -9.59 -10.41 1.35
C SER A 145 -10.44 -11.65 1.08
N GLY A 146 -10.20 -12.75 1.79
CA GLY A 146 -10.99 -13.99 1.70
C GLY A 146 -12.23 -14.02 2.60
N VAL A 147 -12.47 -12.98 3.40
CA VAL A 147 -13.60 -12.95 4.32
C VAL A 147 -14.87 -12.50 3.60
N GLN A 148 -15.92 -13.33 3.71
CA GLN A 148 -17.27 -12.91 3.31
C GLN A 148 -17.82 -11.99 4.41
N THR A 149 -17.96 -10.71 4.09
CA THR A 149 -18.71 -9.77 4.92
C THR A 149 -20.16 -9.85 4.53
N SER A 150 -21.08 -9.83 5.52
CA SER A 150 -22.52 -9.76 5.23
C SER A 150 -22.79 -8.59 4.29
N PRO A 151 -23.69 -8.74 3.31
CA PRO A 151 -23.95 -7.67 2.34
C PRO A 151 -24.46 -6.44 3.10
N GLN A 152 -23.66 -5.39 3.15
CA GLN A 152 -24.19 -4.06 3.39
C GLN A 152 -25.01 -3.71 2.16
N THR A 153 -26.25 -3.30 2.36
CA THR A 153 -27.13 -2.82 1.28
C THR A 153 -26.32 -1.89 0.37
N PRO A 154 -26.35 -2.07 -0.98
CA PRO A 154 -25.53 -1.25 -1.86
C PRO A 154 -25.77 0.22 -1.56
N LEU A 155 -24.71 0.95 -1.25
CA LEU A 155 -24.76 2.41 -1.14
C LEU A 155 -25.30 2.95 -2.46
N GLN A 156 -26.55 3.42 -2.46
CA GLN A 156 -27.02 4.25 -3.56
C GLN A 156 -26.02 5.41 -3.68
N ARG A 157 -25.33 5.46 -4.79
CA ARG A 157 -24.52 6.62 -5.17
C ARG A 157 -25.45 7.82 -5.13
N ARG A 158 -25.39 8.61 -4.07
CA ARG A 158 -25.94 9.96 -4.09
C ARG A 158 -25.19 10.72 -5.16
N GLY A 159 -25.93 11.24 -6.12
CA GLY A 159 -25.44 11.92 -7.28
C GLY A 159 -24.37 12.94 -6.94
N ALA A 160 -23.24 12.82 -7.61
CA ALA A 160 -22.35 13.94 -7.78
C ALA A 160 -23.17 15.04 -8.44
N SER A 161 -23.17 16.22 -7.83
CA SER A 161 -23.67 17.43 -8.50
C SER A 161 -22.94 17.57 -9.83
N GLU A 162 -23.73 17.67 -10.91
CA GLU A 162 -23.26 18.12 -12.21
C GLU A 162 -22.71 19.53 -12.03
N ASP A 163 -21.39 19.65 -11.97
CA ASP A 163 -20.64 20.85 -12.39
C ASP A 163 -19.16 20.64 -12.08
N SER A 164 -18.44 20.10 -13.05
CA SER A 164 -17.12 20.53 -13.49
C SER A 164 -16.59 19.61 -14.59
N ASP A 165 -16.35 20.19 -15.72
CA ASP A 165 -15.77 19.59 -16.91
C ASP A 165 -14.39 18.96 -16.64
N THR A 166 -14.22 17.83 -17.28
CA THR A 166 -13.07 16.92 -17.47
C THR A 166 -12.92 15.80 -16.45
N PRO A 167 -13.33 14.57 -16.80
CA PRO A 167 -12.97 13.38 -16.02
C PRO A 167 -11.50 13.04 -16.28
N GLY A 168 -10.67 13.27 -15.28
CA GLY A 168 -9.33 12.72 -15.23
C GLY A 168 -9.42 11.20 -15.00
N TYR A 169 -9.15 10.39 -16.03
CA TYR A 169 -9.07 8.94 -15.89
C TYR A 169 -7.76 8.58 -15.18
N ILE A 170 -7.83 8.24 -13.89
CA ILE A 170 -6.70 7.68 -13.16
C ILE A 170 -6.64 6.19 -13.48
N THR A 171 -5.66 5.77 -14.30
CA THR A 171 -5.50 4.38 -14.75
C THR A 171 -4.46 3.60 -13.95
N ASN A 172 -3.63 4.29 -13.18
CA ASN A 172 -2.60 3.74 -12.30
C ASN A 172 -2.41 4.62 -11.08
N THR A 173 -1.85 4.06 -9.99
CA THR A 173 -1.31 4.87 -8.89
C THR A 173 -0.09 5.65 -9.37
N ILE A 174 0.18 6.81 -8.76
CA ILE A 174 1.29 7.71 -9.15
C ILE A 174 2.64 6.98 -9.15
N ASP A 175 2.84 6.01 -8.25
CA ASP A 175 4.08 5.26 -8.11
C ASP A 175 4.24 4.17 -9.20
N GLN A 176 3.18 3.48 -9.54
CA GLN A 176 3.17 2.54 -10.67
C GLN A 176 3.38 3.25 -12.00
N TRP A 177 2.86 4.49 -12.11
CA TRP A 177 2.98 5.27 -13.33
C TRP A 177 4.43 5.64 -13.67
N LYS A 178 5.29 5.94 -12.69
CA LYS A 178 6.70 6.32 -12.95
C LYS A 178 7.55 5.15 -13.48
N ILE A 179 7.45 3.98 -12.85
CA ILE A 179 8.22 2.79 -13.26
C ILE A 179 7.79 2.33 -14.65
N VAL A 180 6.47 2.23 -14.86
CA VAL A 180 5.89 1.79 -16.12
C VAL A 180 6.03 2.86 -17.20
N SER A 181 6.13 4.17 -16.85
CA SER A 181 6.26 5.27 -17.81
C SER A 181 7.61 5.33 -18.50
N GLU A 182 8.70 4.91 -17.85
CA GLU A 182 10.03 4.83 -18.47
C GLU A 182 10.04 3.71 -19.53
N TYR A 183 9.54 2.52 -19.20
CA TYR A 183 9.37 1.43 -20.17
C TYR A 183 8.39 1.78 -21.29
N ALA A 184 7.27 2.41 -20.94
CA ALA A 184 6.30 2.89 -21.94
C ALA A 184 6.87 3.97 -22.85
N LYS A 185 7.85 4.76 -22.41
CA LYS A 185 8.58 5.72 -23.23
C LYS A 185 9.54 5.01 -24.18
N GLU A 186 10.31 4.05 -23.66
CA GLU A 186 11.25 3.26 -24.44
C GLU A 186 10.53 2.47 -25.57
N ASN A 187 9.40 1.83 -25.26
CA ASN A 187 8.57 1.14 -26.24
C ASN A 187 7.97 2.10 -27.30
N ARG A 188 7.61 3.34 -26.91
CA ARG A 188 7.15 4.35 -27.88
C ARG A 188 8.24 4.84 -28.83
N GLU A 189 9.49 4.83 -28.38
CA GLU A 189 10.65 5.23 -29.18
C GLU A 189 11.11 4.09 -30.12
N ASN A 190 10.78 2.82 -29.78
CA ASN A 190 11.16 1.62 -30.54
C ASN A 190 9.94 0.73 -30.82
N PRO A 191 8.93 1.20 -31.57
CA PRO A 191 7.76 0.40 -31.92
C PRO A 191 8.12 -0.73 -32.90
N THR A 192 7.38 -1.83 -32.83
CA THR A 192 7.44 -2.87 -33.88
C THR A 192 6.76 -2.37 -35.15
N GLU A 193 7.05 -3.00 -36.30
CA GLU A 193 6.45 -2.65 -37.57
C GLU A 193 4.92 -2.74 -37.57
N SER A 194 4.37 -3.76 -36.89
CA SER A 194 2.93 -3.93 -36.70
C SER A 194 2.31 -2.87 -35.78
N GLU A 195 2.99 -2.49 -34.70
CA GLU A 195 2.54 -1.41 -33.84
C GLU A 195 2.54 -0.06 -34.57
N GLU A 196 3.55 0.23 -35.38
CA GLU A 196 3.62 1.44 -36.16
C GLU A 196 2.51 1.53 -37.19
N LEU A 197 2.28 0.43 -37.92
CA LEU A 197 1.22 0.32 -38.93
C LEU A 197 -0.18 0.52 -38.32
N LEU A 198 -0.45 -0.12 -37.17
CA LEU A 198 -1.73 0.02 -36.48
C LEU A 198 -1.89 1.43 -35.89
N TRP A 199 -0.82 2.01 -35.34
CA TRP A 199 -0.85 3.37 -34.81
C TRP A 199 -1.23 4.42 -35.85
N GLU A 200 -0.73 4.32 -37.07
CA GLU A 200 -1.07 5.23 -38.19
C GLU A 200 -2.58 5.23 -38.45
N ARG A 201 -3.28 4.13 -38.21
CA ARG A 201 -4.73 3.99 -38.39
C ARG A 201 -5.54 4.41 -37.14
N LEU A 202 -4.96 4.32 -35.93
CA LEU A 202 -5.63 4.64 -34.66
C LEU A 202 -5.50 6.12 -34.27
N ARG A 203 -4.37 6.78 -34.62
CA ARG A 203 -4.12 8.17 -34.26
C ARG A 203 -5.11 9.14 -34.91
N ASN A 204 -5.22 10.36 -34.35
CA ASN A 204 -6.03 11.45 -34.88
C ASN A 204 -7.55 11.15 -34.99
N ARG A 205 -8.07 10.26 -34.11
CA ARG A 205 -9.49 9.91 -34.02
C ARG A 205 -10.09 9.33 -35.30
N GLN A 206 -9.31 8.65 -36.11
CA GLN A 206 -9.73 8.14 -37.42
C GLN A 206 -10.81 7.06 -37.32
N ILE A 207 -10.88 6.31 -36.19
CA ILE A 207 -11.88 5.27 -35.99
C ILE A 207 -12.96 5.80 -35.05
N LYS A 208 -14.18 6.00 -35.60
CA LYS A 208 -15.38 6.43 -34.86
C LYS A 208 -15.17 7.59 -33.90
N ASN A 209 -14.33 8.56 -34.27
CA ASN A 209 -13.99 9.74 -33.48
C ASN A 209 -13.44 9.41 -32.08
N SER A 210 -12.84 8.21 -31.88
CA SER A 210 -12.34 7.72 -30.60
C SER A 210 -10.86 8.07 -30.41
N THR A 211 -10.48 8.43 -29.17
CA THR A 211 -9.10 8.79 -28.83
C THR A 211 -8.35 7.57 -28.35
N PHE A 212 -7.33 7.14 -29.08
CA PHE A 212 -6.41 6.09 -28.68
C PHE A 212 -5.11 6.64 -28.11
N ARG A 213 -4.54 5.94 -27.15
CA ARG A 213 -3.19 6.17 -26.62
C ARG A 213 -2.37 4.91 -26.86
N ARG A 214 -1.10 5.08 -27.25
CA ARG A 214 -0.17 3.95 -27.43
C ARG A 214 0.74 3.79 -26.21
N GLN A 215 1.16 2.56 -25.94
CA GLN A 215 2.05 2.19 -24.84
C GLN A 215 1.63 2.89 -23.54
N HIS A 216 0.38 2.65 -23.15
CA HIS A 216 -0.23 3.32 -22.02
C HIS A 216 -0.30 2.42 -20.79
N ALA A 217 0.17 2.94 -19.67
CA ALA A 217 0.14 2.22 -18.40
C ALA A 217 -1.29 2.13 -17.84
N ILE A 218 -1.80 0.90 -17.65
CA ILE A 218 -3.10 0.59 -17.07
C ILE A 218 -2.95 -0.50 -16.02
N VAL A 219 -3.40 -0.23 -14.79
CA VAL A 219 -3.47 -1.24 -13.72
C VAL A 219 -2.15 -2.02 -13.54
N GLY A 220 -1.01 -1.32 -13.69
CA GLY A 220 0.32 -1.92 -13.55
C GLY A 220 0.88 -2.58 -14.81
N TYR A 221 0.15 -2.57 -15.93
CA TYR A 221 0.59 -3.11 -17.22
C TYR A 221 0.75 -2.00 -18.27
N ILE A 222 1.57 -2.25 -19.29
CA ILE A 222 1.62 -1.41 -20.48
C ILE A 222 0.71 -2.05 -21.54
N ALA A 223 -0.32 -1.32 -21.97
CA ALA A 223 -1.16 -1.71 -23.09
C ALA A 223 -0.61 -1.10 -24.37
N ASP A 224 -0.50 -1.86 -25.45
CA ASP A 224 0.01 -1.35 -26.72
C ASP A 224 -0.84 -0.19 -27.21
N PHE A 225 -2.17 -0.37 -27.21
CA PHE A 225 -3.12 0.71 -27.47
C PHE A 225 -4.33 0.65 -26.54
N VAL A 226 -4.84 1.82 -26.18
CA VAL A 226 -6.05 1.93 -25.34
C VAL A 226 -6.93 3.11 -25.74
N CYS A 227 -8.22 2.86 -25.78
CA CYS A 227 -9.26 3.88 -25.78
C CYS A 227 -9.90 3.94 -24.39
N LEU A 228 -9.54 4.93 -23.59
CA LEU A 228 -10.01 5.05 -22.20
C LEU A 228 -11.51 5.33 -22.15
N GLU A 229 -12.04 6.17 -23.04
CA GLU A 229 -13.46 6.53 -23.13
C GLU A 229 -14.37 5.32 -23.36
N LYS A 230 -13.90 4.35 -24.16
CA LYS A 230 -14.64 3.13 -24.51
C LYS A 230 -14.15 1.90 -23.74
N LYS A 231 -13.20 2.07 -22.81
CA LYS A 231 -12.58 1.00 -22.04
C LYS A 231 -12.15 -0.20 -22.92
N LEU A 232 -11.49 0.10 -24.02
CA LEU A 232 -11.01 -0.87 -24.99
C LEU A 232 -9.49 -0.88 -24.99
N VAL A 233 -8.88 -2.02 -24.72
CA VAL A 233 -7.45 -2.31 -24.82
C VAL A 233 -7.21 -3.15 -26.07
N ILE A 234 -6.14 -2.85 -26.80
CA ILE A 234 -5.70 -3.61 -27.97
C ILE A 234 -4.25 -3.99 -27.72
N GLU A 235 -3.93 -5.27 -27.90
CA GLU A 235 -2.58 -5.84 -27.80
C GLU A 235 -2.20 -6.52 -29.09
N ILE A 236 -0.92 -6.42 -29.46
CA ILE A 236 -0.35 -7.09 -30.62
C ILE A 236 0.60 -8.17 -30.12
N ASP A 237 0.20 -9.44 -30.28
CA ASP A 237 0.96 -10.58 -29.81
C ASP A 237 2.05 -10.96 -30.83
N GLY A 238 3.31 -10.98 -30.38
CA GLY A 238 4.43 -11.55 -31.14
C GLY A 238 4.38 -13.09 -31.14
N GLU A 239 5.00 -13.71 -32.14
CA GLU A 239 5.21 -15.16 -32.16
C GLU A 239 6.23 -15.56 -31.05
N TYR A 240 5.74 -15.87 -29.84
CA TYR A 240 6.56 -16.49 -28.80
C TYR A 240 6.01 -17.86 -28.40
N HIS A 241 6.92 -18.83 -28.38
CA HIS A 241 6.66 -20.23 -28.08
C HIS A 241 6.05 -20.44 -26.68
N HIS A 242 5.10 -21.36 -26.66
CA HIS A 242 4.27 -21.81 -25.56
C HIS A 242 5.06 -22.31 -24.33
N GLU A 243 5.39 -21.43 -23.39
CA GLU A 243 5.66 -21.87 -22.02
C GLU A 243 4.37 -21.72 -21.20
N GLU A 244 4.02 -22.76 -20.43
CA GLU A 244 2.80 -22.78 -19.60
C GLU A 244 2.73 -21.61 -18.60
N GLU A 245 3.88 -21.09 -18.20
CA GLU A 245 4.01 -19.99 -17.26
C GLU A 245 3.57 -18.65 -17.90
N GLN A 246 3.89 -18.44 -19.19
CA GLN A 246 3.47 -17.24 -19.93
C GLN A 246 1.95 -17.21 -20.11
N LYS A 247 1.31 -18.35 -20.37
CA LYS A 247 -0.16 -18.44 -20.48
C LYS A 247 -0.87 -18.05 -19.19
N ARG A 248 -0.30 -18.40 -18.02
CA ARG A 248 -0.86 -18.01 -16.72
C ARG A 248 -0.77 -16.51 -16.48
N ILE A 249 0.33 -15.88 -16.88
CA ILE A 249 0.54 -14.43 -16.76
C ILE A 249 -0.47 -13.70 -17.67
N ASP A 250 -0.65 -14.16 -18.89
CA ASP A 250 -1.59 -13.59 -19.87
C ASP A 250 -3.06 -13.75 -19.44
N GLU A 251 -3.41 -14.90 -18.88
CA GLU A 251 -4.74 -15.10 -18.28
C GLU A 251 -5.00 -14.16 -17.09
N PHE A 252 -4.00 -13.98 -16.24
CA PHE A 252 -4.11 -13.09 -15.08
C PHE A 252 -4.23 -11.62 -15.52
N ARG A 253 -3.46 -11.21 -16.53
CA ARG A 253 -3.53 -9.88 -17.16
C ARG A 253 -4.91 -9.63 -17.75
N THR A 254 -5.43 -10.60 -18.49
CA THR A 254 -6.77 -10.55 -19.10
C THR A 254 -7.86 -10.40 -18.03
N LYS A 255 -7.83 -11.23 -16.98
CA LYS A 255 -8.77 -11.16 -15.85
C LYS A 255 -8.70 -9.82 -15.12
N THR A 256 -7.49 -9.28 -14.94
CA THR A 256 -7.28 -7.99 -14.28
C THR A 256 -7.86 -6.83 -15.10
N LEU A 257 -7.67 -6.81 -16.41
CA LEU A 257 -8.26 -5.82 -17.30
C LEU A 257 -9.79 -5.92 -17.33
N GLN A 258 -10.33 -7.14 -17.41
CA GLN A 258 -11.78 -7.39 -17.38
C GLN A 258 -12.41 -6.96 -16.04
N LYS A 259 -11.74 -7.23 -14.91
CA LYS A 259 -12.18 -6.77 -13.57
C LYS A 259 -12.29 -5.24 -13.48
N ASN A 260 -11.47 -4.52 -14.23
CA ASN A 260 -11.51 -3.06 -14.33
C ASN A 260 -12.42 -2.57 -15.47
N HIS A 261 -13.27 -3.46 -15.99
CA HIS A 261 -14.24 -3.19 -17.06
C HIS A 261 -13.61 -2.82 -18.40
N TYR A 262 -12.35 -3.21 -18.65
CA TYR A 262 -11.73 -3.08 -19.96
C TYR A 262 -12.03 -4.32 -20.81
N ARG A 263 -12.41 -4.08 -22.05
CA ARG A 263 -12.46 -5.12 -23.09
C ARG A 263 -11.09 -5.22 -23.73
N LEU A 264 -10.64 -6.44 -24.01
CA LEU A 264 -9.34 -6.70 -24.59
C LEU A 264 -9.54 -7.32 -25.98
N LEU A 265 -8.92 -6.73 -26.98
CA LEU A 265 -8.72 -7.32 -28.31
C LEU A 265 -7.25 -7.68 -28.48
N ARG A 266 -6.98 -8.85 -29.02
CA ARG A 266 -5.64 -9.29 -29.37
C ARG A 266 -5.57 -9.60 -30.85
N PHE A 267 -4.50 -9.17 -31.49
CA PHE A 267 -4.19 -9.44 -32.87
C PHE A 267 -2.76 -9.92 -32.98
N SER A 268 -2.49 -10.91 -33.82
CA SER A 268 -1.12 -11.31 -34.13
C SER A 268 -0.42 -10.27 -35.03
N ASN A 269 0.91 -10.24 -34.99
CA ASN A 269 1.69 -9.44 -35.94
C ASN A 269 1.29 -9.71 -37.40
N GLU A 270 1.07 -10.98 -37.74
CA GLU A 270 0.67 -11.39 -39.10
C GLU A 270 -0.69 -10.82 -39.51
N GLU A 271 -1.66 -10.80 -38.61
CA GLU A 271 -2.98 -10.20 -38.88
C GLU A 271 -2.89 -8.71 -39.11
N VAL A 272 -2.10 -8.00 -38.28
CA VAL A 272 -1.93 -6.55 -38.45
C VAL A 272 -1.21 -6.22 -39.76
N LEU A 273 -0.14 -6.94 -40.09
CA LEU A 273 0.64 -6.67 -41.32
C LEU A 273 -0.10 -7.06 -42.61
N ASN A 274 -0.84 -8.16 -42.59
CA ASN A 274 -1.44 -8.71 -43.83
C ASN A 274 -2.95 -8.41 -43.95
N LYS A 275 -3.67 -8.04 -42.87
CA LYS A 275 -5.13 -7.87 -42.87
C LYS A 275 -5.55 -6.61 -42.10
N ILE A 276 -4.81 -5.52 -42.24
CA ILE A 276 -5.03 -4.30 -41.45
C ILE A 276 -6.47 -3.78 -41.57
N ASP A 277 -7.11 -3.83 -42.70
CA ASP A 277 -8.48 -3.32 -42.90
C ASP A 277 -9.49 -4.16 -42.09
N TRP A 278 -9.30 -5.47 -41.99
CA TRP A 278 -10.10 -6.34 -41.16
C TRP A 278 -9.87 -6.03 -39.65
N VAL A 279 -8.62 -5.80 -39.21
CA VAL A 279 -8.29 -5.39 -37.86
C VAL A 279 -9.02 -4.09 -37.49
N ILE A 280 -9.02 -3.12 -38.40
CA ILE A 280 -9.71 -1.83 -38.19
C ILE A 280 -11.23 -2.02 -38.10
N GLU A 281 -11.80 -2.92 -38.90
CA GLU A 281 -13.23 -3.25 -38.87
C GLU A 281 -13.62 -3.88 -37.50
N GLU A 282 -12.83 -4.83 -36.99
CA GLU A 282 -13.07 -5.46 -35.68
C GLU A 282 -12.95 -4.45 -34.53
N ILE A 283 -11.95 -3.56 -34.56
CA ILE A 283 -11.83 -2.45 -33.61
C ILE A 283 -13.07 -1.54 -33.71
N GLY A 284 -13.52 -1.24 -34.93
CA GLY A 284 -14.71 -0.43 -35.17
C GLY A 284 -15.99 -1.08 -34.63
N LYS A 285 -16.13 -2.39 -34.75
CA LYS A 285 -17.26 -3.16 -34.15
C LYS A 285 -17.20 -3.09 -32.62
N ALA A 286 -16.02 -3.29 -32.04
CA ALA A 286 -15.82 -3.20 -30.60
C ALA A 286 -16.12 -1.80 -30.03
N LEU A 287 -15.81 -0.74 -30.76
CA LEU A 287 -16.15 0.63 -30.36
C LEU A 287 -17.65 0.96 -30.44
N SER A 288 -18.41 0.23 -31.29
CA SER A 288 -19.85 0.47 -31.48
C SER A 288 -20.73 -0.32 -30.54
N SER A 289 -20.25 -1.44 -30.00
CA SER A 289 -20.98 -2.17 -28.98
C SER A 289 -21.04 -1.26 -27.76
N GLU A 290 -22.24 -0.76 -27.43
CA GLU A 290 -22.50 -0.14 -26.15
C GLU A 290 -22.04 -1.10 -25.06
N SER A 291 -21.56 -0.57 -23.94
CA SER A 291 -21.29 -1.36 -22.73
C SER A 291 -22.57 -2.14 -22.41
N GLY A 292 -22.63 -3.36 -22.92
CA GLY A 292 -23.83 -4.19 -22.87
C GLY A 292 -24.16 -4.51 -21.42
N SER A 293 -25.34 -4.09 -21.02
CA SER A 293 -26.08 -4.81 -19.99
C SER A 293 -26.22 -6.26 -20.44
N PRO A 294 -25.96 -7.27 -19.63
CA PRO A 294 -26.17 -8.67 -20.00
C PRO A 294 -27.63 -8.89 -20.39
N SER A 295 -27.83 -9.66 -21.47
CA SER A 295 -29.14 -10.10 -21.97
C SER A 295 -29.97 -10.72 -20.84
N PRO A 296 -31.31 -10.53 -20.82
CA PRO A 296 -32.18 -10.99 -19.70
C PRO A 296 -32.28 -12.51 -19.54
N LEU A 297 -31.59 -13.32 -20.30
CA LEU A 297 -31.74 -14.79 -20.34
C LEU A 297 -30.61 -15.60 -19.72
N GLU A 298 -29.56 -14.97 -19.21
CA GLU A 298 -28.53 -15.64 -18.41
C GLU A 298 -28.37 -14.91 -17.07
N ARG A 299 -29.42 -14.93 -16.25
CA ARG A 299 -29.29 -14.73 -14.81
C ARG A 299 -28.82 -16.06 -14.22
N GLU A 300 -27.51 -16.27 -14.20
CA GLU A 300 -26.95 -17.03 -13.10
C GLU A 300 -27.32 -16.28 -11.80
N PRO A 301 -27.61 -17.00 -10.71
CA PRO A 301 -27.98 -16.34 -9.46
C PRO A 301 -26.90 -15.33 -9.14
N GLU A 302 -27.29 -14.10 -8.84
CA GLU A 302 -26.40 -13.01 -8.43
C GLU A 302 -25.47 -13.55 -7.32
N GLY A 303 -24.29 -13.99 -7.72
CA GLY A 303 -23.23 -14.33 -6.77
C GLY A 303 -22.93 -13.06 -6.00
N GLU A 304 -23.14 -13.10 -4.69
CA GLU A 304 -22.73 -12.06 -3.76
C GLU A 304 -21.37 -11.51 -4.18
N VAL A 305 -21.32 -10.23 -4.49
CA VAL A 305 -20.05 -9.52 -4.68
C VAL A 305 -19.33 -9.60 -3.35
N LEU A 306 -18.33 -10.49 -3.26
CA LEU A 306 -17.45 -10.65 -2.11
C LEU A 306 -16.66 -9.36 -1.94
N SER A 307 -17.22 -8.39 -1.23
CA SER A 307 -16.51 -7.19 -0.84
C SER A 307 -15.62 -7.54 0.35
N GLY A 308 -14.39 -7.97 0.08
CA GLY A 308 -13.38 -8.16 1.10
C GLY A 308 -13.07 -6.84 1.84
N ILE A 309 -12.44 -6.96 3.02
CA ILE A 309 -11.98 -5.79 3.79
C ILE A 309 -10.91 -5.06 2.96
N ASN A 310 -11.14 -3.77 2.73
CA ASN A 310 -10.23 -2.91 1.99
C ASN A 310 -9.58 -1.88 2.93
N ILE A 311 -8.25 -1.82 2.91
CA ILE A 311 -7.45 -0.92 3.75
C ILE A 311 -6.66 0.00 2.83
N SER A 312 -6.76 1.30 3.04
CA SER A 312 -6.04 2.32 2.29
C SER A 312 -5.51 3.42 3.20
N SER A 313 -4.38 4.01 2.84
CA SER A 313 -3.81 5.13 3.57
C SER A 313 -3.37 6.24 2.63
N THR A 314 -3.57 7.49 3.07
CA THR A 314 -3.26 8.70 2.30
C THR A 314 -2.55 9.71 3.19
N ILE A 315 -1.54 10.39 2.66
CA ILE A 315 -0.89 11.52 3.33
C ILE A 315 -1.82 12.73 3.19
N LEU A 316 -2.23 13.32 4.31
CA LEU A 316 -3.09 14.50 4.33
C LEU A 316 -2.31 15.81 4.27
N GLU A 317 -1.15 15.83 4.95
CA GLU A 317 -0.30 17.02 4.99
C GLU A 317 1.16 16.67 5.26
N ILE A 318 2.05 17.53 4.79
CA ILE A 318 3.49 17.53 5.10
C ILE A 318 3.84 18.92 5.63
N GLY A 319 4.43 18.97 6.85
CA GLY A 319 4.88 20.24 7.44
C GLY A 319 3.78 21.27 7.64
N GLY A 320 2.55 20.84 7.89
CA GLY A 320 1.37 21.68 8.04
C GLY A 320 0.77 22.20 6.73
N GLU A 321 1.26 21.72 5.58
CA GLU A 321 0.74 22.06 4.25
C GLU A 321 -0.06 20.89 3.68
N LYS A 322 -1.27 21.17 3.20
CA LYS A 322 -2.11 20.20 2.46
C LYS A 322 -1.60 19.95 1.04
N ASP A 323 -0.93 20.95 0.46
CA ASP A 323 -0.12 20.77 -0.75
C ASP A 323 1.19 20.08 -0.37
N LEU A 324 1.25 18.78 -0.66
CA LEU A 324 2.35 17.90 -0.25
C LEU A 324 3.68 18.32 -0.87
N GLU A 325 3.66 18.81 -2.12
CA GLU A 325 4.87 19.28 -2.82
C GLU A 325 5.42 20.53 -2.14
N LYS A 326 4.54 21.49 -1.79
CA LYS A 326 4.91 22.70 -1.07
C LYS A 326 5.46 22.36 0.33
N GLY A 327 4.82 21.44 1.04
CA GLY A 327 5.30 20.96 2.34
C GLY A 327 6.69 20.33 2.26
N LEU A 328 6.92 19.47 1.28
CA LEU A 328 8.22 18.86 1.03
C LEU A 328 9.29 19.89 0.61
N GLN A 329 8.90 20.87 -0.22
CA GLN A 329 9.83 21.90 -0.67
C GLN A 329 10.36 22.76 0.49
N LYS A 330 9.54 23.03 1.54
CA LYS A 330 10.03 23.68 2.78
C LYS A 330 11.22 22.93 3.40
N ALA A 331 11.13 21.59 3.51
CA ALA A 331 12.21 20.78 4.06
C ALA A 331 13.48 20.83 3.20
N ILE A 332 13.32 20.85 1.89
CA ILE A 332 14.43 20.93 0.93
C ILE A 332 15.12 22.28 1.02
N ASP A 333 14.37 23.38 1.02
CA ASP A 333 14.91 24.75 1.09
C ASP A 333 15.65 24.98 2.41
N GLU A 334 15.08 24.51 3.51
CA GLU A 334 15.65 24.58 4.84
C GLU A 334 16.77 23.56 5.10
N LYS A 335 16.96 22.58 4.20
CA LYS A 335 17.89 21.44 4.37
C LYS A 335 17.67 20.73 5.71
N ASP A 336 16.41 20.50 6.05
CA ASP A 336 16.00 19.91 7.33
C ASP A 336 14.96 18.80 7.12
N SER A 337 14.67 18.03 8.16
CA SER A 337 13.61 17.03 8.14
C SER A 337 12.26 17.65 8.47
N ILE A 338 11.19 17.01 7.96
CA ILE A 338 9.82 17.46 8.18
C ILE A 338 8.90 16.27 8.47
N GLY A 339 7.84 16.51 9.24
CA GLY A 339 6.82 15.52 9.57
C GLY A 339 5.58 15.65 8.69
N GLY A 340 4.55 14.85 9.00
CA GLY A 340 3.28 14.88 8.28
C GLY A 340 2.16 14.15 9.03
N ILE A 341 0.96 14.22 8.49
CA ILE A 341 -0.23 13.51 8.95
C ILE A 341 -0.68 12.53 7.87
N ILE A 342 -1.00 11.32 8.29
CA ILE A 342 -1.47 10.24 7.42
C ILE A 342 -2.81 9.75 7.93
N GLU A 343 -3.79 9.60 7.04
CA GLU A 343 -5.09 9.02 7.32
C GLU A 343 -5.14 7.57 6.80
N CYS A 344 -5.69 6.68 7.61
CA CYS A 344 -6.02 5.32 7.22
C CYS A 344 -7.53 5.13 7.21
N ARG A 345 -8.04 4.47 6.19
CA ARG A 345 -9.45 4.11 6.00
C ARG A 345 -9.58 2.63 5.77
N VAL A 346 -10.56 2.03 6.46
CA VAL A 346 -10.88 0.60 6.28
C VAL A 346 -12.36 0.44 6.05
N ASN A 347 -12.70 -0.19 4.93
CA ASN A 347 -14.06 -0.50 4.53
C ASN A 347 -14.33 -1.99 4.60
N GLY A 348 -15.59 -2.38 4.80
CA GLY A 348 -16.04 -3.76 4.81
C GLY A 348 -15.81 -4.50 6.14
N LEU A 349 -15.58 -3.77 7.24
CA LEU A 349 -15.47 -4.39 8.57
C LEU A 349 -16.84 -4.87 9.06
N PRO A 350 -16.93 -6.08 9.63
CA PRO A 350 -18.12 -6.51 10.33
C PRO A 350 -18.32 -5.73 11.62
N ILE A 351 -19.53 -5.67 12.11
CA ILE A 351 -19.84 -5.14 13.43
C ILE A 351 -19.29 -6.09 14.51
N GLY A 352 -18.69 -5.53 15.58
CA GLY A 352 -18.35 -6.24 16.79
C GLY A 352 -16.93 -6.74 16.89
N LEU A 353 -15.99 -6.25 16.05
CA LEU A 353 -14.56 -6.55 16.27
C LEU A 353 -14.01 -5.68 17.40
N GLY A 354 -13.28 -6.30 18.30
CA GLY A 354 -12.73 -5.67 19.50
C GLY A 354 -13.49 -6.05 20.76
N GLU A 355 -13.10 -5.48 21.89
CA GLU A 355 -13.69 -5.71 23.19
C GLU A 355 -13.84 -4.39 23.94
N PRO A 356 -14.74 -4.29 24.92
CA PRO A 356 -14.78 -3.14 25.81
C PRO A 356 -13.46 -3.01 26.62
N PHE A 357 -13.08 -1.79 26.94
CA PHE A 357 -11.92 -1.43 27.76
C PHE A 357 -10.55 -1.70 27.08
N PHE A 358 -9.77 -2.66 27.58
CA PHE A 358 -8.33 -2.78 27.28
C PHE A 358 -8.04 -3.34 25.89
N ASP A 359 -8.91 -4.18 25.38
CA ASP A 359 -8.77 -4.82 24.06
C ASP A 359 -9.69 -4.20 23.01
N SER A 360 -10.04 -2.94 23.23
CA SER A 360 -10.81 -2.19 22.24
C SER A 360 -10.06 -2.10 20.92
N ALA A 361 -10.81 -2.02 19.81
CA ALA A 361 -10.22 -1.89 18.50
C ALA A 361 -9.26 -0.68 18.43
N GLU A 362 -9.63 0.45 19.07
CA GLU A 362 -8.75 1.63 19.18
C GLU A 362 -7.47 1.35 19.95
N SER A 363 -7.57 0.60 21.08
CA SER A 363 -6.40 0.27 21.90
C SER A 363 -5.42 -0.60 21.15
N LEU A 364 -5.89 -1.63 20.45
CA LEU A 364 -5.04 -2.55 19.70
C LEU A 364 -4.42 -1.88 18.49
N LEU A 365 -5.20 -1.07 17.75
CA LEU A 365 -4.68 -0.25 16.64
C LEU A 365 -3.63 0.73 17.14
N SER A 366 -3.91 1.45 18.23
CA SER A 366 -2.95 2.38 18.81
C SER A 366 -1.67 1.68 19.25
N HIS A 367 -1.78 0.52 19.92
CA HIS A 367 -0.62 -0.25 20.38
C HIS A 367 0.34 -0.59 19.23
N ILE A 368 -0.16 -1.14 18.11
CA ILE A 368 0.71 -1.51 16.98
C ILE A 368 1.18 -0.30 16.19
N VAL A 369 0.36 0.74 16.05
CA VAL A 369 0.70 1.97 15.33
C VAL A 369 1.92 2.66 15.93
N PHE A 370 2.05 2.66 17.26
CA PHE A 370 3.25 3.19 17.94
C PHE A 370 4.50 2.31 17.76
N ALA A 371 4.40 1.12 17.16
CA ALA A 371 5.57 0.36 16.69
C ALA A 371 6.16 0.93 15.40
N ILE A 372 5.43 1.77 14.67
CA ILE A 372 5.94 2.49 13.50
C ILE A 372 6.88 3.61 13.99
N PRO A 373 8.17 3.61 13.57
CA PRO A 373 9.09 4.68 13.97
C PRO A 373 8.57 6.06 13.59
N ALA A 374 8.80 7.05 14.47
CA ALA A 374 8.41 8.45 14.34
C ALA A 374 6.91 8.76 14.52
N VAL A 375 6.04 7.80 14.76
CA VAL A 375 4.66 8.08 15.19
C VAL A 375 4.65 8.79 16.55
N ARG A 376 3.80 9.83 16.68
CA ARG A 376 3.66 10.63 17.90
C ARG A 376 2.23 10.82 18.36
N GLY A 377 1.26 10.54 17.53
CA GLY A 377 -0.15 10.67 17.87
C GLY A 377 -1.01 9.83 16.97
N ILE A 378 -2.18 9.49 17.46
CA ILE A 378 -3.26 8.84 16.74
C ILE A 378 -4.58 9.47 17.19
N GLU A 379 -5.51 9.64 16.26
CA GLU A 379 -6.88 10.04 16.54
C GLU A 379 -7.86 9.27 15.65
N PHE A 380 -9.06 9.01 16.15
CA PHE A 380 -10.12 8.29 15.46
C PHE A 380 -11.27 9.23 15.11
N GLY A 381 -11.86 9.08 13.93
CA GLY A 381 -12.99 9.88 13.47
C GLY A 381 -12.71 11.39 13.53
N THR A 382 -13.52 12.13 14.27
CA THR A 382 -13.35 13.57 14.50
C THR A 382 -12.11 13.88 15.35
N GLY A 383 -11.61 12.92 16.12
CA GLY A 383 -10.39 13.05 16.90
C GLY A 383 -10.46 14.15 17.96
N PHE A 384 -9.39 14.94 18.10
CA PHE A 384 -9.32 16.02 19.09
C PHE A 384 -10.35 17.14 18.87
N ALA A 385 -10.85 17.33 17.64
CA ALA A 385 -11.87 18.34 17.36
C ALA A 385 -13.21 18.03 18.04
N ALA A 386 -13.46 16.75 18.43
CA ALA A 386 -14.64 16.36 19.20
C ALA A 386 -14.79 17.10 20.52
N ALA A 387 -13.68 17.55 21.14
CA ALA A 387 -13.71 18.30 22.39
C ALA A 387 -14.43 19.64 22.29
N GLY A 388 -14.59 20.18 21.09
CA GLY A 388 -15.32 21.43 20.83
C GLY A 388 -16.77 21.23 20.38
N MET A 389 -17.25 19.99 20.28
CA MET A 389 -18.59 19.66 19.79
C MET A 389 -19.56 19.39 20.92
N PHE A 390 -20.83 19.72 20.73
CA PHE A 390 -21.88 19.22 21.60
C PHE A 390 -22.17 17.74 21.32
N GLY A 391 -22.64 16.99 22.32
CA GLY A 391 -22.95 15.58 22.19
C GLY A 391 -23.95 15.28 21.06
N SER A 392 -24.96 16.12 20.90
CA SER A 392 -25.96 16.00 19.82
C SER A 392 -25.38 16.23 18.41
N GLU A 393 -24.26 16.94 18.30
CA GLU A 393 -23.56 17.18 17.03
C GLU A 393 -22.59 16.05 16.72
N HIS A 394 -21.94 15.50 17.76
CA HIS A 394 -20.97 14.41 17.60
C HIS A 394 -21.63 13.03 17.44
N ASN A 395 -22.84 12.83 17.96
CA ASN A 395 -23.51 11.53 17.93
C ASN A 395 -23.86 11.11 16.50
N ASP A 396 -23.37 9.95 16.09
CA ASP A 396 -23.66 9.34 14.78
C ASP A 396 -25.02 8.63 14.82
N ALA A 397 -26.07 9.27 14.27
CA ALA A 397 -27.42 8.71 14.25
C ALA A 397 -27.50 7.49 13.34
N ILE A 398 -28.00 6.36 13.87
CA ILE A 398 -28.20 5.11 13.13
C ILE A 398 -29.41 5.26 12.20
N GLU A 399 -29.27 4.95 10.91
CA GLU A 399 -30.27 5.14 9.87
C GLU A 399 -30.98 3.84 9.44
N ASN A 400 -30.39 2.67 9.72
CA ASN A 400 -30.97 1.38 9.31
C ASN A 400 -30.61 0.24 10.27
N MET A 401 -31.21 -0.93 10.06
CA MET A 401 -31.00 -2.13 10.88
C MET A 401 -29.60 -2.75 10.73
N GLU A 402 -28.88 -2.41 9.67
CA GLU A 402 -27.51 -2.84 9.41
C GLU A 402 -26.48 -1.96 10.15
N GLY A 403 -26.93 -0.95 10.93
CA GLY A 403 -26.10 -0.10 11.74
C GLY A 403 -25.42 1.05 10.99
N LYS A 404 -25.85 1.35 9.75
CA LYS A 404 -25.33 2.48 9.01
C LYS A 404 -25.66 3.79 9.71
N THR A 405 -24.67 4.66 9.85
CA THR A 405 -24.82 5.96 10.48
C THR A 405 -24.86 7.10 9.47
N ARG A 406 -25.51 8.21 9.85
CA ARG A 406 -25.64 9.43 9.05
C ARG A 406 -24.32 10.16 8.89
N THR A 407 -23.56 10.21 9.97
CA THR A 407 -22.22 10.79 10.10
C THR A 407 -21.27 9.71 10.58
N ASN A 408 -19.99 9.99 10.67
CA ASN A 408 -18.98 9.05 11.16
C ASN A 408 -17.96 9.77 12.06
N HIS A 409 -18.45 10.50 13.04
CA HIS A 409 -17.61 11.23 14.00
C HIS A 409 -16.83 10.28 14.90
N ALA A 410 -17.40 9.12 15.23
CA ALA A 410 -16.74 8.07 16.00
C ALA A 410 -15.65 7.34 15.19
N GLY A 411 -15.60 7.51 13.85
CA GLY A 411 -14.58 6.88 13.00
C GLY A 411 -14.73 5.37 12.87
N GLY A 412 -15.96 4.82 12.95
CA GLY A 412 -16.23 3.40 12.74
C GLY A 412 -16.10 2.51 13.99
N ILE A 413 -15.82 3.09 15.17
CA ILE A 413 -15.68 2.35 16.44
C ILE A 413 -16.52 3.03 17.53
N VAL A 414 -17.35 2.26 18.23
CA VAL A 414 -18.16 2.73 19.35
C VAL A 414 -18.08 1.73 20.49
N GLY A 415 -17.73 2.22 21.69
CA GLY A 415 -17.60 1.36 22.87
C GLY A 415 -16.49 0.31 22.79
N GLY A 416 -15.48 0.55 21.96
CA GLY A 416 -14.35 -0.37 21.73
C GLY A 416 -14.56 -1.36 20.60
N LEU A 417 -15.75 -1.35 19.98
CA LEU A 417 -16.16 -2.31 18.94
C LEU A 417 -16.36 -1.63 17.60
N THR A 418 -15.99 -2.29 16.51
CA THR A 418 -16.34 -1.82 15.16
C THR A 418 -17.86 -1.78 15.01
N ASN A 419 -18.38 -0.72 14.41
CA ASN A 419 -19.83 -0.50 14.23
C ASN A 419 -20.34 -0.78 12.81
N GLY A 420 -19.49 -1.37 11.92
CA GLY A 420 -19.85 -1.69 10.55
C GLY A 420 -19.72 -0.52 9.56
N ASN A 421 -19.47 0.70 10.03
CA ASN A 421 -19.16 1.83 9.17
C ASN A 421 -17.65 1.88 8.85
N GLU A 422 -17.26 2.79 7.96
CA GLU A 422 -15.85 2.98 7.62
C GLU A 422 -15.02 3.30 8.87
N LEU A 423 -13.99 2.51 9.12
CA LEU A 423 -12.99 2.83 10.15
C LEU A 423 -12.07 3.90 9.61
N VAL A 424 -11.98 5.03 10.31
CA VAL A 424 -11.15 6.18 9.92
C VAL A 424 -10.31 6.64 11.11
N PHE A 425 -9.01 6.68 10.94
CA PHE A 425 -8.10 7.23 11.94
C PHE A 425 -6.90 7.91 11.28
N ARG A 426 -6.27 8.82 12.01
CA ARG A 426 -5.11 9.59 11.57
C ARG A 426 -3.95 9.42 12.51
N ILE A 427 -2.74 9.48 11.96
CA ILE A 427 -1.50 9.45 12.73
C ILE A 427 -0.63 10.65 12.41
N THR A 428 0.11 11.10 13.43
CA THR A 428 1.13 12.15 13.27
C THR A 428 2.51 11.53 13.24
N ILE A 429 3.28 11.86 12.24
CA ILE A 429 4.68 11.47 12.06
C ILE A 429 5.56 12.68 12.35
N LYS A 430 6.45 12.57 13.35
CA LYS A 430 7.44 13.61 13.62
C LYS A 430 8.53 13.67 12.57
N PRO A 431 9.24 14.81 12.43
CA PRO A 431 10.48 14.88 11.63
C PRO A 431 11.50 13.82 12.07
N THR A 432 12.30 13.34 11.13
CA THR A 432 13.42 12.43 11.47
C THR A 432 14.45 13.15 12.33
N SER A 433 15.01 12.44 13.32
CA SER A 433 16.06 13.00 14.18
C SER A 433 17.40 13.15 13.48
N SER A 434 17.58 12.49 12.35
CA SER A 434 18.79 12.60 11.54
C SER A 434 18.62 13.75 10.55
N THR A 435 19.19 14.89 10.87
CA THR A 435 19.20 16.09 10.02
C THR A 435 20.62 16.59 9.84
N PRO A 436 20.95 17.18 8.65
CA PRO A 436 22.25 17.81 8.43
C PRO A 436 22.43 19.13 9.17
N LYS A 437 21.37 19.71 9.75
CA LYS A 437 21.46 20.92 10.57
C LYS A 437 22.26 20.66 11.84
N GLU A 438 23.07 21.62 12.21
CA GLU A 438 23.86 21.58 13.44
C GLU A 438 22.95 21.69 14.67
N GLN A 439 23.17 20.79 15.62
CA GLN A 439 22.46 20.73 16.88
C GLN A 439 23.43 20.51 18.03
N ASN A 440 23.15 21.09 19.18
CA ASN A 440 23.98 20.87 20.38
C ASN A 440 23.48 19.62 21.12
N THR A 441 24.40 18.72 21.41
CA THR A 441 24.12 17.50 22.19
C THR A 441 25.32 17.10 23.04
N LEU A 442 25.05 16.31 24.09
CA LEU A 442 26.09 15.83 25.00
C LEU A 442 26.96 14.77 24.29
N ASN A 443 28.27 14.97 24.30
CA ASN A 443 29.21 13.89 24.10
C ASN A 443 29.42 13.20 25.47
N TRP A 444 29.01 11.93 25.58
CA TRP A 444 29.08 11.24 26.87
C TRP A 444 30.48 10.73 27.26
N GLU A 445 31.43 10.67 26.32
CA GLU A 445 32.82 10.35 26.58
C GLU A 445 33.55 11.55 27.20
N THR A 446 33.33 12.73 26.65
CA THR A 446 33.99 13.96 27.14
C THR A 446 33.21 14.66 28.25
N GLY A 447 31.91 14.34 28.41
CA GLY A 447 31.00 15.01 29.35
C GLY A 447 30.64 16.45 28.95
N LYS A 448 30.94 16.89 27.72
CA LYS A 448 30.72 18.26 27.25
C LYS A 448 29.62 18.28 26.18
N VAL A 449 28.91 19.40 26.12
CA VAL A 449 27.97 19.67 25.02
C VAL A 449 28.78 20.11 23.80
N GLU A 450 28.58 19.43 22.70
CA GLU A 450 29.28 19.66 21.43
C GLU A 450 28.27 19.92 20.32
N ASN A 451 28.72 20.58 19.27
CA ASN A 451 27.94 20.78 18.07
C ASN A 451 28.02 19.50 17.19
N ALA A 452 26.87 18.93 16.88
CA ALA A 452 26.75 17.71 16.10
C ALA A 452 25.80 17.92 14.92
N SER A 453 26.18 17.38 13.78
CA SER A 453 25.32 17.26 12.60
C SER A 453 25.34 15.83 12.10
N VAL A 454 24.21 15.31 11.65
CA VAL A 454 24.11 13.95 11.15
C VAL A 454 24.25 13.97 9.63
N LYS A 455 25.45 13.55 9.17
CA LYS A 455 25.72 13.35 7.74
C LYS A 455 25.38 11.90 7.40
N GLY A 456 24.56 11.67 6.36
CA GLY A 456 24.22 10.31 5.95
C GLY A 456 23.02 10.26 5.00
N ARG A 457 22.57 9.04 4.72
CA ARG A 457 21.46 8.75 3.82
C ARG A 457 20.16 8.65 4.63
N HIS A 458 19.53 9.78 4.92
CA HIS A 458 18.32 9.84 5.73
C HIS A 458 17.13 10.37 4.92
N ASP A 459 15.91 10.00 5.34
CA ASP A 459 14.69 10.58 4.78
C ASP A 459 14.56 12.04 5.24
N LEU A 460 14.30 12.97 4.34
CA LEU A 460 13.87 14.33 4.69
C LEU A 460 12.43 14.30 5.22
N CYS A 461 11.59 13.47 4.64
CA CYS A 461 10.21 13.27 5.05
C CYS A 461 9.89 11.77 5.11
N ILE A 462 9.99 11.18 6.31
CA ILE A 462 9.67 9.75 6.48
C ILE A 462 8.19 9.45 6.25
N ALA A 463 7.29 10.43 6.41
CA ALA A 463 5.86 10.26 6.18
C ALA A 463 5.53 9.74 4.77
N LEU A 464 6.39 10.01 3.76
CA LEU A 464 6.23 9.51 2.41
C LEU A 464 6.22 7.97 2.29
N ARG A 465 6.84 7.27 3.24
CA ARG A 465 6.98 5.81 3.24
C ARG A 465 6.06 5.09 4.22
N VAL A 466 5.35 5.84 5.06
CA VAL A 466 4.53 5.28 6.15
C VAL A 466 3.15 4.76 5.68
N PRO A 467 2.49 5.26 4.63
CA PRO A 467 1.15 4.78 4.27
C PRO A 467 1.05 3.27 4.16
N VAL A 468 1.92 2.61 3.40
CA VAL A 468 1.91 1.15 3.26
C VAL A 468 2.21 0.41 4.57
N ILE A 469 3.02 1.01 5.45
CA ILE A 469 3.32 0.43 6.77
C ILE A 469 2.08 0.55 7.67
N LEU A 470 1.37 1.67 7.61
CA LEU A 470 0.13 1.89 8.36
C LEU A 470 -0.98 0.91 7.92
N GLU A 471 -1.15 0.71 6.61
CA GLU A 471 -2.04 -0.32 6.08
C GLU A 471 -1.66 -1.72 6.58
N ALA A 472 -0.37 -2.05 6.58
CA ALA A 472 0.14 -3.35 7.01
C ALA A 472 -0.15 -3.62 8.50
N VAL A 473 0.13 -2.66 9.38
CA VAL A 473 -0.12 -2.84 10.81
C VAL A 473 -1.61 -2.87 11.13
N SER A 474 -2.43 -2.11 10.41
CA SER A 474 -3.89 -2.18 10.52
C SER A 474 -4.42 -3.55 10.13
N ALA A 475 -3.92 -4.12 9.02
CA ALA A 475 -4.29 -5.46 8.58
C ALA A 475 -3.92 -6.52 9.63
N ILE A 476 -2.76 -6.41 10.29
CA ILE A 476 -2.31 -7.34 11.33
C ILE A 476 -3.30 -7.35 12.51
N VAL A 477 -3.72 -6.19 13.01
CA VAL A 477 -4.71 -6.10 14.09
C VAL A 477 -6.05 -6.70 13.67
N LEU A 478 -6.53 -6.30 12.50
CA LEU A 478 -7.84 -6.74 12.01
C LEU A 478 -7.86 -8.24 11.74
N ALA A 479 -6.77 -8.82 11.21
CA ALA A 479 -6.65 -10.26 11.03
C ALA A 479 -6.69 -11.01 12.37
N ASP A 480 -5.98 -10.52 13.40
CA ASP A 480 -6.00 -11.11 14.74
C ASP A 480 -7.41 -11.05 15.35
N LEU A 481 -8.09 -9.89 15.30
CA LEU A 481 -9.47 -9.74 15.76
C LEU A 481 -10.44 -10.63 15.00
N MET A 482 -10.32 -10.74 13.68
CA MET A 482 -11.18 -11.59 12.85
C MET A 482 -11.03 -13.08 13.17
N ILE A 483 -9.83 -13.53 13.53
CA ILE A 483 -9.61 -14.92 13.98
C ILE A 483 -10.20 -15.12 15.39
N LEU A 484 -9.99 -14.16 16.29
CA LEU A 484 -10.55 -14.19 17.64
C LEU A 484 -12.08 -14.31 17.60
N GLU A 485 -12.73 -13.56 16.73
CA GLU A 485 -14.18 -13.60 16.48
C GLU A 485 -14.62 -14.79 15.59
N GLN A 486 -13.71 -15.73 15.31
CA GLN A 486 -13.96 -16.93 14.49
C GLN A 486 -14.52 -16.61 13.07
N ARG A 487 -14.26 -15.39 12.56
CA ARG A 487 -14.66 -14.96 11.21
C ARG A 487 -13.72 -15.50 10.13
N ILE A 488 -12.49 -15.86 10.49
CA ILE A 488 -11.50 -16.51 9.61
C ILE A 488 -11.30 -17.95 10.10
N LYS A 489 -11.49 -18.91 9.19
CA LYS A 489 -11.27 -20.34 9.49
C LYS A 489 -9.78 -20.67 9.55
N ARG A 490 -9.38 -21.63 10.39
CA ARG A 490 -7.98 -22.11 10.48
C ARG A 490 -7.50 -22.87 9.25
N ILE A 491 -8.41 -23.34 8.41
CA ILE A 491 -8.10 -24.02 7.14
C ILE A 491 -8.83 -23.25 6.05
N ALA A 492 -8.09 -22.76 5.06
CA ALA A 492 -8.67 -22.13 3.88
C ALA A 492 -9.39 -23.20 3.05
N SER A 493 -10.65 -22.97 2.74
CA SER A 493 -11.50 -23.87 1.94
C SER A 493 -11.19 -23.75 0.45
#